data_8fb2be86cf90419129b82226efc4023a
#
_entry.id   8fb2be86cf90419129b82226efc4023a
#
_cell.length_a   1.000
_cell.length_b   1.000
_cell.length_c   1.000
_cell.angle_alpha   90.00
_cell.angle_beta   90.00
_cell.angle_gamma   90.00
#
_symmetry.space_group_name_H-M   'P 1'
#
loop_
_entity.id
_entity.type
_entity.pdbx_description
1 polymer ?
#
loop_
_entity_poly.entity_id
_entity_poly.type
_entity_poly.pdbx_seq_one_letter_code
_entity_poly.pdbx_strand_id
1 'polypeptide(L)'
;MLPRFLTLALLVPLADGPPPAFYTTYTYTAYTVYDFTTSEMPTQVEGVGGTLALRADGTYDKRLSILLGANGPRYFTQHGRFTTKGDSIFFDFTDLKGHDVQRGTFRYAPATKQLSITIAGYPSGNKGVYELVATPQSLRN
;
A
#
# COMPACT_ATOMS: atom_id res chain seq x y z
N MET A 1 -5.76 -54.78 22.51
CA MET A 1 -6.17 -53.91 21.40
C MET A 1 -6.01 -52.48 21.83
N LEU A 2 -4.95 -51.78 21.34
CA LEU A 2 -4.74 -50.38 21.65
C LEU A 2 -5.47 -49.55 20.60
N PRO A 3 -6.34 -48.58 20.99
CA PRO A 3 -6.96 -47.72 20.05
C PRO A 3 -5.89 -46.84 19.38
N ARG A 4 -5.75 -46.95 18.05
CA ARG A 4 -4.97 -46.01 17.28
C ARG A 4 -5.75 -44.71 17.23
N PHE A 5 -5.34 -43.76 18.04
CA PHE A 5 -5.78 -42.39 17.87
C PHE A 5 -5.16 -41.85 16.56
N LEU A 6 -5.97 -41.78 15.54
CA LEU A 6 -5.61 -41.04 14.33
C LEU A 6 -5.61 -39.57 14.72
N THR A 7 -4.43 -39.03 14.98
CA THR A 7 -4.30 -37.56 15.12
C THR A 7 -4.47 -37.00 13.72
N LEU A 8 -5.67 -36.54 13.42
CA LEU A 8 -5.92 -35.78 12.21
C LEU A 8 -5.19 -34.46 12.42
N ALA A 9 -3.99 -34.32 11.86
CA ALA A 9 -3.35 -33.03 11.75
C ALA A 9 -4.21 -32.20 10.78
N LEU A 10 -5.02 -31.31 11.31
CA LEU A 10 -5.64 -30.26 10.54
C LEU A 10 -4.52 -29.38 9.98
N LEU A 11 -4.12 -29.64 8.74
CA LEU A 11 -3.38 -28.69 7.95
C LEU A 11 -4.32 -27.49 7.72
N VAL A 12 -4.26 -26.51 8.62
CA VAL A 12 -4.83 -25.19 8.34
C VAL A 12 -3.98 -24.63 7.21
N PRO A 13 -4.53 -24.42 5.98
CA PRO A 13 -3.79 -23.76 4.95
C PRO A 13 -3.41 -22.39 5.50
N LEU A 14 -2.10 -22.09 5.51
CA LEU A 14 -1.62 -20.75 5.76
C LEU A 14 -2.34 -19.85 4.75
N ALA A 15 -3.15 -18.94 5.25
CA ALA A 15 -3.81 -17.98 4.39
C ALA A 15 -2.72 -17.18 3.66
N ASP A 16 -2.64 -17.34 2.31
CA ASP A 16 -1.69 -16.67 1.44
C ASP A 16 -2.06 -15.19 1.30
N GLY A 17 -2.13 -14.47 2.41
CA GLY A 17 -2.50 -13.08 2.37
C GLY A 17 -2.10 -12.35 3.64
N PRO A 18 -2.18 -11.00 3.61
CA PRO A 18 -1.91 -10.20 4.79
C PRO A 18 -2.96 -10.48 5.88
N PRO A 19 -2.60 -10.22 7.16
CA PRO A 19 -3.52 -10.44 8.26
C PRO A 19 -4.73 -9.48 8.17
N PRO A 20 -5.87 -9.79 8.83
CA PRO A 20 -7.08 -8.96 8.76
C PRO A 20 -6.87 -7.48 9.09
N ALA A 21 -5.96 -7.16 10.00
CA ALA A 21 -5.65 -5.78 10.39
C ALA A 21 -5.00 -4.96 9.26
N PHE A 22 -4.48 -5.62 8.22
CA PHE A 22 -3.96 -4.96 7.03
C PHE A 22 -5.04 -4.17 6.28
N TYR A 23 -6.26 -4.67 6.29
CA TYR A 23 -7.40 -4.06 5.59
C TYR A 23 -8.00 -2.96 6.45
N THR A 24 -7.50 -1.75 6.27
CA THR A 24 -7.88 -0.58 7.06
C THR A 24 -7.57 0.69 6.29
N THR A 25 -7.84 1.84 6.89
CA THR A 25 -7.45 3.14 6.36
C THR A 25 -6.11 3.54 6.96
N TYR A 26 -5.20 3.94 6.08
CA TYR A 26 -3.85 4.40 6.43
C TYR A 26 -3.70 5.88 6.17
N THR A 27 -2.85 6.53 6.94
CA THR A 27 -2.41 7.91 6.70
C THR A 27 -1.00 7.88 6.09
N TYR A 28 -0.80 8.62 5.02
CA TYR A 28 0.53 8.79 4.42
C TYR A 28 1.40 9.65 5.34
N THR A 29 2.60 9.17 5.66
CA THR A 29 3.56 9.87 6.51
C THR A 29 4.80 10.32 5.76
N ALA A 30 5.18 9.63 4.68
CA ALA A 30 6.32 10.01 3.85
C ALA A 30 6.15 9.49 2.42
N TYR A 31 6.77 10.19 1.49
CA TYR A 31 6.86 9.78 0.09
C TYR A 31 8.23 10.17 -0.43
N THR A 32 8.98 9.18 -0.92
CA THR A 32 10.32 9.36 -1.46
C THR A 32 10.35 8.91 -2.91
N VAL A 33 10.83 9.75 -3.79
CA VAL A 33 10.94 9.48 -5.23
C VAL A 33 12.39 9.18 -5.59
N TYR A 34 12.61 8.05 -6.22
CA TYR A 34 13.90 7.63 -6.78
C TYR A 34 13.77 7.72 -8.31
N ASP A 35 14.24 8.82 -8.87
CA ASP A 35 14.26 9.06 -10.32
C ASP A 35 15.71 9.30 -10.76
N PHE A 36 16.38 8.23 -11.13
CA PHE A 36 17.79 8.26 -11.53
C PHE A 36 18.04 8.92 -12.88
N THR A 37 16.98 9.24 -13.62
CA THR A 37 17.11 10.02 -14.87
C THR A 37 17.28 11.51 -14.61
N THR A 38 16.86 12.00 -13.45
CA THR A 38 16.92 13.41 -13.08
C THR A 38 17.92 13.71 -11.98
N SER A 39 18.18 12.73 -11.07
CA SER A 39 19.08 12.91 -9.94
C SER A 39 19.59 11.58 -9.44
N GLU A 40 20.86 11.54 -9.00
CA GLU A 40 21.43 10.37 -8.31
C GLU A 40 20.89 10.23 -6.87
N MET A 41 20.37 11.32 -6.31
CA MET A 41 19.83 11.34 -4.95
C MET A 41 18.31 11.23 -4.97
N PRO A 42 17.72 10.45 -4.02
CA PRO A 42 16.29 10.42 -3.90
C PRO A 42 15.72 11.77 -3.43
N THR A 43 14.50 12.06 -3.84
CA THR A 43 13.78 13.27 -3.45
C THR A 43 12.72 12.93 -2.41
N GLN A 44 12.81 13.54 -1.24
CA GLN A 44 11.74 13.50 -0.26
C GLN A 44 10.68 14.53 -0.59
N VAL A 45 9.44 14.08 -0.81
CA VAL A 45 8.34 14.97 -1.14
C VAL A 45 7.85 15.67 0.13
N GLU A 46 7.69 17.00 0.04
CA GLU A 46 7.24 17.80 1.18
C GLU A 46 5.72 17.81 1.34
N GLY A 47 5.27 17.98 2.57
CA GLY A 47 3.86 18.15 2.90
C GLY A 47 3.01 16.93 2.61
N VAL A 48 3.57 15.73 2.74
CA VAL A 48 2.87 14.48 2.49
C VAL A 48 1.80 14.24 3.54
N GLY A 49 0.62 13.91 3.09
CA GLY A 49 -0.52 13.57 3.93
C GLY A 49 -1.60 12.85 3.12
N GLY A 50 -2.81 12.82 3.67
CA GLY A 50 -3.91 12.13 3.04
C GLY A 50 -4.00 10.66 3.45
N THR A 51 -4.84 9.91 2.76
CA THR A 51 -5.23 8.56 3.18
C THR A 51 -5.20 7.55 2.05
N LEU A 52 -5.02 6.30 2.43
CA LEU A 52 -5.20 5.13 1.58
C LEU A 52 -6.09 4.13 2.32
N ALA A 53 -7.27 3.87 1.81
CA ALA A 53 -8.16 2.84 2.34
C ALA A 53 -7.95 1.55 1.55
N LEU A 54 -7.55 0.48 2.23
CA LEU A 54 -7.46 -0.87 1.66
C LEU A 54 -8.54 -1.72 2.30
N ARG A 55 -9.48 -2.23 1.49
CA ARG A 55 -10.64 -2.97 2.00
C ARG A 55 -10.52 -4.47 1.73
N ALA A 56 -11.10 -5.26 2.61
CA ALA A 56 -11.06 -6.72 2.52
C ALA A 56 -11.76 -7.26 1.26
N ASP A 57 -12.66 -6.48 0.66
CA ASP A 57 -13.31 -6.85 -0.60
C ASP A 57 -12.44 -6.62 -1.85
N GLY A 58 -11.21 -6.12 -1.66
CA GLY A 58 -10.27 -5.86 -2.75
C GLY A 58 -10.42 -4.48 -3.39
N THR A 59 -11.24 -3.61 -2.85
CA THR A 59 -11.33 -2.22 -3.33
C THR A 59 -10.42 -1.29 -2.54
N TYR A 60 -10.00 -0.20 -3.16
CA TYR A 60 -9.19 0.81 -2.49
C TYR A 60 -9.58 2.22 -2.91
N ASP A 61 -9.31 3.16 -2.01
CA ASP A 61 -9.38 4.59 -2.28
C ASP A 61 -8.10 5.26 -1.80
N LYS A 62 -7.46 5.97 -2.70
CA LYS A 62 -6.25 6.75 -2.44
C LYS A 62 -6.59 8.23 -2.53
N ARG A 63 -6.18 8.99 -1.52
CA ARG A 63 -6.21 10.45 -1.54
C ARG A 63 -4.90 10.96 -0.94
N LEU A 64 -3.89 11.05 -1.79
CA LEU A 64 -2.57 11.55 -1.41
C LEU A 64 -2.56 13.07 -1.52
N SER A 65 -2.11 13.76 -0.47
CA SER A 65 -1.83 15.19 -0.55
C SER A 65 -0.33 15.45 -0.46
N ILE A 66 0.14 16.38 -1.26
CA ILE A 66 1.51 16.87 -1.23
C ILE A 66 1.52 18.39 -1.37
N LEU A 67 2.60 19.01 -0.90
CA LEU A 67 2.80 20.44 -1.05
C LEU A 67 3.60 20.71 -2.32
N LEU A 68 2.99 21.35 -3.31
CA LEU A 68 3.63 21.76 -4.54
C LEU A 68 3.68 23.28 -4.61
N GLY A 69 4.80 23.87 -4.13
CA GLY A 69 5.03 25.30 -4.19
C GLY A 69 4.12 26.10 -3.25
N ALA A 70 3.94 27.39 -3.56
CA ALA A 70 3.26 28.36 -2.69
C ALA A 70 1.73 28.28 -2.72
N ASN A 71 1.15 27.47 -3.59
CA ASN A 71 -0.32 27.43 -3.81
C ASN A 71 -1.07 26.44 -2.93
N GLY A 72 -0.41 25.91 -1.87
CA GLY A 72 -1.03 24.98 -0.94
C GLY A 72 -0.99 23.53 -1.39
N PRO A 73 -1.70 22.63 -0.69
CA PRO A 73 -1.66 21.20 -0.96
C PRO A 73 -2.34 20.85 -2.29
N ARG A 74 -1.78 19.86 -2.97
CA ARG A 74 -2.38 19.25 -4.13
C ARG A 74 -2.77 17.81 -3.80
N TYR A 75 -3.95 17.39 -4.27
CA TYR A 75 -4.48 16.06 -4.02
C TYR A 75 -4.38 15.20 -5.27
N PHE A 76 -3.92 13.97 -5.07
CA PHE A 76 -3.90 12.92 -6.09
C PHE A 76 -4.84 11.82 -5.63
N THR A 77 -5.95 11.67 -6.33
CA THR A 77 -6.97 10.67 -6.00
C THR A 77 -6.93 9.53 -6.99
N GLN A 78 -7.13 8.33 -6.48
CA GLN A 78 -7.21 7.13 -7.29
C GLN A 78 -8.08 6.12 -6.56
N HIS A 79 -8.91 5.40 -7.29
CA HIS A 79 -9.71 4.31 -6.72
C HIS A 79 -9.79 3.16 -7.71
N GLY A 80 -10.03 1.98 -7.20
CA GLY A 80 -10.13 0.78 -8.02
C GLY A 80 -10.05 -0.46 -7.18
N ARG A 81 -9.35 -1.46 -7.69
CA ARG A 81 -9.15 -2.74 -7.01
C ARG A 81 -7.66 -2.96 -6.79
N PHE A 82 -7.35 -3.67 -5.70
CA PHE A 82 -5.98 -4.11 -5.46
C PHE A 82 -5.95 -5.61 -5.18
N THR A 83 -4.80 -6.21 -5.49
CA THR A 83 -4.51 -7.60 -5.16
C THR A 83 -3.12 -7.69 -4.56
N THR A 84 -2.93 -8.68 -3.69
CA THR A 84 -1.62 -9.01 -3.13
C THR A 84 -1.26 -10.44 -3.45
N LYS A 85 0.03 -10.69 -3.66
CA LYS A 85 0.58 -12.03 -3.84
C LYS A 85 1.97 -12.04 -3.22
N GLY A 86 2.12 -12.73 -2.07
CA GLY A 86 3.33 -12.64 -1.28
C GLY A 86 3.58 -11.20 -0.85
N ASP A 87 4.74 -10.64 -1.20
CA ASP A 87 5.10 -9.25 -0.94
C ASP A 87 4.77 -8.30 -2.11
N SER A 88 4.16 -8.81 -3.16
CA SER A 88 3.75 -8.00 -4.31
C SER A 88 2.36 -7.42 -4.11
N ILE A 89 2.16 -6.21 -4.60
CA ILE A 89 0.87 -5.51 -4.59
C ILE A 89 0.61 -4.91 -5.96
N PHE A 90 -0.63 -5.01 -6.41
CA PHE A 90 -1.08 -4.51 -7.72
C PHE A 90 -2.29 -3.63 -7.53
N PHE A 91 -2.25 -2.43 -8.09
CA PHE A 91 -3.38 -1.49 -8.08
C PHE A 91 -3.92 -1.36 -9.50
N ASP A 92 -5.17 -1.77 -9.68
CA ASP A 92 -5.88 -1.74 -10.96
C ASP A 92 -6.91 -0.62 -10.92
N PHE A 93 -6.77 0.34 -11.82
CA PHE A 93 -7.62 1.52 -11.81
C PHE A 93 -7.87 2.04 -13.23
N THR A 94 -8.89 2.84 -13.37
CA THR A 94 -9.22 3.56 -14.60
C THR A 94 -9.29 5.05 -14.28
N ASP A 95 -8.58 5.86 -15.04
CA ASP A 95 -8.60 7.31 -14.95
C ASP A 95 -8.93 7.93 -16.31
N LEU A 96 -8.73 9.24 -16.45
CA LEU A 96 -9.01 9.96 -17.73
C LEU A 96 -8.12 9.49 -18.89
N LYS A 97 -6.99 8.84 -18.60
CA LYS A 97 -6.08 8.27 -19.61
C LYS A 97 -6.45 6.83 -19.97
N GLY A 98 -7.40 6.21 -19.26
CA GLY A 98 -7.84 4.85 -19.47
C GLY A 98 -7.45 3.93 -18.32
N HIS A 99 -7.48 2.63 -18.60
CA HIS A 99 -7.14 1.58 -17.63
C HIS A 99 -5.64 1.41 -17.49
N ASP A 100 -5.17 1.26 -16.25
CA ASP A 100 -3.77 1.01 -15.94
C ASP A 100 -3.64 0.12 -14.70
N VAL A 101 -2.47 -0.49 -14.55
CA VAL A 101 -2.11 -1.30 -13.39
C VAL A 101 -0.75 -0.84 -12.87
N GLN A 102 -0.71 -0.40 -11.63
CA GLN A 102 0.55 -0.11 -10.94
C GLN A 102 1.01 -1.35 -10.17
N ARG A 103 2.28 -1.67 -10.30
CA ARG A 103 2.91 -2.82 -9.65
C ARG A 103 3.90 -2.35 -8.60
N GLY A 104 3.94 -3.07 -7.50
CA GLY A 104 4.90 -2.77 -6.46
C GLY A 104 5.08 -3.90 -5.48
N THR A 105 5.79 -3.58 -4.43
CA THR A 105 5.97 -4.43 -3.28
C THR A 105 5.48 -3.72 -2.03
N PHE A 106 5.15 -4.48 -0.99
CA PHE A 106 4.73 -3.90 0.28
C PHE A 106 5.33 -4.65 1.45
N ARG A 107 5.43 -3.93 2.55
CA ARG A 107 5.82 -4.49 3.84
C ARG A 107 4.87 -3.96 4.90
N TYR A 108 4.25 -4.88 5.64
CA TYR A 108 3.34 -4.55 6.73
C TYR A 108 3.92 -5.01 8.05
N ALA A 109 3.98 -4.13 9.05
CA ALA A 109 4.43 -4.42 10.40
C ALA A 109 3.23 -4.50 11.35
N PRO A 110 2.77 -5.70 11.74
CA PRO A 110 1.55 -5.84 12.55
C PRO A 110 1.63 -5.17 13.91
N ALA A 111 2.81 -5.14 14.53
CA ALA A 111 3.01 -4.57 15.86
C ALA A 111 2.81 -3.05 15.89
N THR A 112 3.28 -2.35 14.86
CA THR A 112 3.21 -0.89 14.77
C THR A 112 2.13 -0.40 13.82
N LYS A 113 1.52 -1.31 13.03
CA LYS A 113 0.56 -1.03 11.98
C LYS A 113 1.11 -0.07 10.92
N GLN A 114 2.41 -0.14 10.71
CA GLN A 114 3.09 0.59 9.65
C GLN A 114 3.04 -0.20 8.35
N LEU A 115 2.85 0.51 7.25
CA LEU A 115 2.83 -0.04 5.91
C LEU A 115 3.79 0.74 5.03
N SER A 116 4.66 0.02 4.33
CA SER A 116 5.54 0.60 3.32
C SER A 116 5.14 0.03 1.96
N ILE A 117 4.94 0.88 0.97
CA ILE A 117 4.59 0.47 -0.39
C ILE A 117 5.60 1.08 -1.34
N THR A 118 6.24 0.24 -2.14
CA THR A 118 7.16 0.65 -3.19
C THR A 118 6.51 0.40 -4.54
N ILE A 119 6.27 1.45 -5.30
CA ILE A 119 5.68 1.38 -6.64
C ILE A 119 6.79 1.50 -7.67
N ALA A 120 6.85 0.53 -8.58
CA ALA A 120 7.79 0.54 -9.69
C ALA A 120 7.52 1.72 -10.64
N GLY A 121 8.56 2.42 -11.02
CA GLY A 121 8.51 3.52 -11.97
C GLY A 121 9.04 3.15 -13.34
N TYR A 122 9.26 4.15 -14.16
CA TYR A 122 9.81 4.01 -15.49
C TYR A 122 10.86 5.11 -15.74
N PRO A 123 12.04 4.80 -16.32
CA PRO A 123 12.56 3.48 -16.69
C PRO A 123 12.79 2.57 -15.49
N SER A 124 13.07 1.28 -15.77
CA SER A 124 13.37 0.29 -14.74
C SER A 124 14.44 0.79 -13.75
N GLY A 125 14.19 0.62 -12.46
CA GLY A 125 15.04 1.13 -11.37
C GLY A 125 14.49 2.39 -10.72
N ASN A 126 13.68 3.17 -11.42
CA ASN A 126 12.94 4.27 -10.81
C ASN A 126 11.79 3.73 -9.96
N LYS A 127 11.48 4.39 -8.86
CA LYS A 127 10.44 3.94 -7.95
C LYS A 127 9.96 5.07 -7.04
N GLY A 128 8.76 4.91 -6.52
CA GLY A 128 8.24 5.73 -5.43
C GLY A 128 8.03 4.86 -4.19
N VAL A 129 8.48 5.34 -3.05
CA VAL A 129 8.32 4.65 -1.76
C VAL A 129 7.41 5.46 -0.86
N TYR A 130 6.30 4.87 -0.47
CA TYR A 130 5.30 5.45 0.42
C TYR A 130 5.40 4.82 1.80
N GLU A 131 5.47 5.64 2.83
CA GLU A 131 5.36 5.20 4.21
C GLU A 131 3.99 5.61 4.76
N LEU A 132 3.32 4.68 5.41
CA LEU A 132 1.99 4.87 5.94
C LEU A 132 1.88 4.27 7.34
N VAL A 133 0.91 4.75 8.09
CA VAL A 133 0.52 4.18 9.37
C VAL A 133 -1.01 4.09 9.44
N ALA A 134 -1.52 3.03 10.05
CA ALA A 134 -2.96 2.88 10.20
C ALA A 134 -3.53 4.10 10.94
N THR A 135 -4.55 4.71 10.35
CA THR A 135 -5.23 5.86 10.95
C THR A 135 -5.94 5.41 12.23
N PRO A 136 -5.71 6.10 13.37
CA PRO A 136 -6.43 5.76 14.60
C PRO A 136 -7.94 5.79 14.39
N GLN A 137 -8.65 4.83 14.96
CA GLN A 137 -10.08 4.65 14.76
C GLN A 137 -10.90 5.86 15.24
N SER A 138 -10.42 6.59 16.24
CA SER A 138 -11.02 7.82 16.75
C SER A 138 -11.02 8.98 15.74
N LEU A 139 -10.18 8.92 14.71
CA LEU A 139 -10.08 9.94 13.64
C LEU A 139 -10.76 9.50 12.33
N ARG A 140 -11.36 8.30 12.31
CA ARG A 140 -12.12 7.78 11.16
C ARG A 140 -13.60 8.11 11.37
N ASN A 141 -14.06 9.08 10.65
CA ASN A 141 -15.48 9.39 10.58
C ASN A 141 -16.03 8.94 9.24
#